data_7b4d2731fb7852a6a6212e5f280ca5d7
#
_entry.id   7b4d2731fb7852a6a6212e5f280ca5d7
#
_cell.length_a   1.000
_cell.length_b   1.000
_cell.length_c   1.000
_cell.angle_alpha   90.00
_cell.angle_beta   90.00
_cell.angle_gamma   90.00
#
_symmetry.space_group_name_H-M   'P 1'
#
loop_
_entity.id
_entity.type
_entity.pdbx_description
1 polymer ?
#
loop_
_entity_poly.entity_id
_entity_poly.type
_entity_poly.pdbx_seq_one_letter_code
_entity_poly.pdbx_strand_id
1 'polypeptide(L)'
;MSDRGSQFTSRYWKKLHESLDTRLNFSSAYHPQTDGQTERTNQVLEDMLRACALKHGGSWDKSLPYAEFSYNNNYQASLKMSPFEALYGRKCRTPLYWDQTGERQLFGPEIIQEAEEQVQQIRENLRTAQSRQKSYADT
;
A
#
# COMPACT_ATOMS: atom_id res chain seq x y z
N MET A 1 -6.56 10.18 -10.55
CA MET A 1 -7.61 9.72 -11.51
C MET A 1 -8.73 9.11 -10.70
N SER A 2 -9.99 9.26 -11.10
CA SER A 2 -11.13 8.61 -10.43
C SER A 2 -12.19 8.19 -11.45
N ASP A 3 -13.08 7.30 -11.07
CA ASP A 3 -14.26 6.99 -11.85
C ASP A 3 -15.27 8.17 -11.83
N ARG A 4 -16.38 8.00 -12.55
CA ARG A 4 -17.46 9.00 -12.61
C ARG A 4 -18.56 8.73 -11.58
N GLY A 5 -18.26 8.05 -10.49
CA GLY A 5 -19.18 7.89 -9.39
C GLY A 5 -19.73 9.21 -8.87
N SER A 6 -20.99 9.23 -8.42
CA SER A 6 -21.67 10.47 -7.96
C SER A 6 -20.92 11.18 -6.85
N GLN A 7 -20.22 10.44 -6.00
CA GLN A 7 -19.38 10.98 -4.92
C GLN A 7 -18.21 11.80 -5.47
N PHE A 8 -17.54 11.35 -6.54
CA PHE A 8 -16.37 12.01 -7.13
C PHE A 8 -16.74 13.12 -8.12
N THR A 9 -17.98 13.15 -8.61
CA THR A 9 -18.50 14.24 -9.47
C THR A 9 -19.17 15.35 -8.66
N SER A 10 -19.29 15.20 -7.35
CA SER A 10 -19.94 16.16 -6.46
C SER A 10 -19.23 17.51 -6.43
N ARG A 11 -19.99 18.58 -6.12
CA ARG A 11 -19.44 19.95 -5.96
C ARG A 11 -18.44 20.01 -4.80
N TYR A 12 -18.69 19.25 -3.73
CA TYR A 12 -17.79 19.18 -2.59
C TYR A 12 -16.43 18.61 -3.01
N TRP A 13 -16.42 17.51 -3.74
CA TRP A 13 -15.19 16.84 -4.19
C TRP A 13 -14.36 17.74 -5.11
N LYS A 14 -15.02 18.41 -6.06
CA LYS A 14 -14.35 19.37 -6.94
C LYS A 14 -13.69 20.52 -6.18
N LYS A 15 -14.42 21.13 -5.22
CA LYS A 15 -13.86 22.22 -4.40
C LYS A 15 -12.72 21.78 -3.51
N LEU A 16 -12.79 20.57 -2.97
CA LEU A 16 -11.70 19.99 -2.17
C LEU A 16 -10.43 19.89 -3.02
N HIS A 17 -10.54 19.34 -4.21
CA HIS A 17 -9.39 19.20 -5.11
C HIS A 17 -8.85 20.55 -5.60
N GLU A 18 -9.70 21.51 -5.86
CA GLU A 18 -9.29 22.88 -6.17
C GLU A 18 -8.49 23.53 -5.01
N SER A 19 -8.94 23.31 -3.76
CA SER A 19 -8.23 23.83 -2.58
C SER A 19 -6.89 23.15 -2.32
N LEU A 20 -6.71 21.93 -2.82
CA LEU A 20 -5.46 21.15 -2.74
C LEU A 20 -4.56 21.35 -3.97
N ASP A 21 -4.92 22.28 -4.86
CA ASP A 21 -4.23 22.55 -6.14
C ASP A 21 -4.01 21.28 -6.97
N THR A 22 -4.99 20.36 -6.93
CA THR A 22 -4.96 19.10 -7.66
C THR A 22 -5.98 19.09 -8.80
N ARG A 23 -5.62 18.45 -9.93
CA ARG A 23 -6.52 18.29 -11.07
C ARG A 23 -7.29 16.99 -10.98
N LEU A 24 -8.61 17.08 -11.15
CA LEU A 24 -9.48 15.92 -11.30
C LEU A 24 -9.42 15.40 -12.73
N ASN A 25 -8.94 14.17 -12.91
CA ASN A 25 -9.01 13.45 -14.17
C ASN A 25 -9.97 12.29 -14.01
N PHE A 26 -11.06 12.31 -14.79
CA PHE A 26 -12.04 11.24 -14.77
C PHE A 26 -11.70 10.19 -15.84
N SER A 27 -11.86 8.91 -15.46
CA SER A 27 -11.78 7.80 -16.41
C SER A 27 -12.89 7.91 -17.46
N SER A 28 -12.60 7.44 -18.67
CA SER A 28 -13.64 7.33 -19.72
C SER A 28 -14.57 6.17 -19.38
N ALA A 29 -15.87 6.33 -19.63
CA ALA A 29 -16.81 5.23 -19.50
C ALA A 29 -16.41 4.06 -20.42
N TYR A 30 -16.47 2.84 -19.89
CA TYR A 30 -16.11 1.59 -20.59
C TYR A 30 -14.65 1.40 -21.02
N HIS A 31 -13.72 2.21 -20.46
CA HIS A 31 -12.29 2.01 -20.67
C HIS A 31 -11.57 1.74 -19.32
N PRO A 32 -11.66 0.53 -18.77
CA PRO A 32 -10.98 0.16 -17.52
C PRO A 32 -9.44 0.30 -17.61
N GLN A 33 -8.89 0.25 -18.82
CA GLN A 33 -7.46 0.44 -19.05
C GLN A 33 -6.94 1.82 -18.59
N THR A 34 -7.81 2.81 -18.49
CA THR A 34 -7.42 4.16 -18.05
C THR A 34 -7.12 4.21 -16.54
N ASP A 35 -7.68 3.28 -15.78
CA ASP A 35 -7.53 3.19 -14.31
C ASP A 35 -6.90 1.88 -13.83
N GLY A 36 -6.36 1.09 -14.74
CA GLY A 36 -5.81 -0.24 -14.43
C GLY A 36 -4.72 -0.24 -13.36
N GLN A 37 -3.97 0.85 -13.21
CA GLN A 37 -2.98 0.97 -12.14
C GLN A 37 -3.63 1.12 -10.77
N THR A 38 -4.71 1.89 -10.68
CA THR A 38 -5.47 2.09 -9.43
C THR A 38 -6.19 0.80 -9.04
N GLU A 39 -6.85 0.14 -10.00
CA GLU A 39 -7.50 -1.16 -9.77
C GLU A 39 -6.51 -2.20 -9.28
N ARG A 40 -5.32 -2.27 -9.89
CA ARG A 40 -4.26 -3.18 -9.45
C ARG A 40 -3.77 -2.88 -8.05
N THR A 41 -3.58 -1.60 -7.70
CA THR A 41 -3.18 -1.20 -6.35
C THR A 41 -4.24 -1.60 -5.33
N ASN A 42 -5.52 -1.40 -5.65
CA ASN A 42 -6.64 -1.82 -4.80
C ASN A 42 -6.65 -3.33 -4.61
N GLN A 43 -6.49 -4.12 -5.67
CA GLN A 43 -6.41 -5.58 -5.57
C GLN A 43 -5.27 -6.04 -4.66
N VAL A 44 -4.09 -5.46 -4.82
CA VAL A 44 -2.93 -5.77 -3.97
C VAL A 44 -3.23 -5.45 -2.51
N LEU A 45 -3.82 -4.28 -2.23
CA LEU A 45 -4.21 -3.88 -0.88
C LEU A 45 -5.25 -4.82 -0.27
N GLU A 46 -6.29 -5.17 -1.03
CA GLU A 46 -7.32 -6.12 -0.59
C GLU A 46 -6.72 -7.50 -0.28
N ASP A 47 -5.83 -8.01 -1.12
CA ASP A 47 -5.17 -9.29 -0.90
C ASP A 47 -4.28 -9.26 0.36
N MET A 48 -3.57 -8.16 0.60
CA MET A 48 -2.77 -7.98 1.82
C MET A 48 -3.65 -7.96 3.08
N LEU A 49 -4.73 -7.18 3.06
CA LEU A 49 -5.65 -7.07 4.20
C LEU A 49 -6.37 -8.40 4.45
N ARG A 50 -6.79 -9.10 3.39
CA ARG A 50 -7.41 -10.43 3.49
C ARG A 50 -6.45 -11.44 4.12
N ALA A 51 -5.19 -11.45 3.70
CA ALA A 51 -4.19 -12.33 4.27
C ALA A 51 -3.93 -12.05 5.76
N CYS A 52 -3.90 -10.79 6.16
CA CYS A 52 -3.77 -10.39 7.57
C CYS A 52 -5.00 -10.82 8.38
N ALA A 53 -6.21 -10.56 7.88
CA ALA A 53 -7.45 -10.88 8.57
C ALA A 53 -7.64 -12.39 8.76
N LEU A 54 -7.27 -13.20 7.77
CA LEU A 54 -7.35 -14.68 7.86
C LEU A 54 -6.38 -15.27 8.87
N LYS A 55 -5.21 -14.66 9.03
CA LYS A 55 -4.16 -15.21 9.91
C LYS A 55 -4.29 -14.77 11.37
N HIS A 56 -4.54 -13.49 11.57
CA HIS A 56 -4.51 -12.90 12.92
C HIS A 56 -5.91 -12.76 13.53
N GLY A 57 -6.96 -12.93 12.74
CA GLY A 57 -8.33 -12.60 13.16
C GLY A 57 -8.50 -11.11 13.47
N GLY A 58 -9.71 -10.68 13.75
CA GLY A 58 -9.96 -9.29 14.14
C GLY A 58 -10.34 -8.38 12.97
N SER A 59 -10.35 -7.09 13.23
CA SER A 59 -10.79 -6.07 12.28
C SER A 59 -9.64 -5.67 11.36
N TRP A 60 -9.92 -5.58 10.06
CA TRP A 60 -8.95 -5.25 9.00
C TRP A 60 -8.34 -3.85 9.15
N ASP A 61 -9.05 -2.93 9.82
CA ASP A 61 -8.61 -1.56 10.07
C ASP A 61 -7.30 -1.50 10.88
N LYS A 62 -7.11 -2.43 11.82
CA LYS A 62 -5.87 -2.54 12.59
C LYS A 62 -4.67 -2.97 11.73
N SER A 63 -4.92 -3.68 10.66
CA SER A 63 -3.88 -4.15 9.73
C SER A 63 -3.54 -3.12 8.64
N LEU A 64 -4.37 -2.09 8.47
CA LEU A 64 -4.20 -1.10 7.39
C LEU A 64 -2.86 -0.35 7.47
N PRO A 65 -2.39 0.16 8.61
CA PRO A 65 -1.10 0.86 8.70
C PRO A 65 0.09 -0.04 8.30
N TYR A 66 0.03 -1.32 8.64
CA TYR A 66 1.08 -2.28 8.29
C TYR A 66 1.07 -2.63 6.80
N ALA A 67 -0.12 -2.75 6.22
CA ALA A 67 -0.28 -2.96 4.78
C ALA A 67 0.25 -1.76 3.99
N GLU A 68 -0.12 -0.55 4.38
CA GLU A 68 0.38 0.68 3.80
C GLU A 68 1.90 0.78 3.89
N PHE A 69 2.46 0.59 5.09
CA PHE A 69 3.89 0.61 5.31
C PHE A 69 4.62 -0.40 4.42
N SER A 70 4.12 -1.63 4.37
CA SER A 70 4.73 -2.69 3.56
C SER A 70 4.65 -2.39 2.07
N TYR A 71 3.52 -1.91 1.57
CA TYR A 71 3.37 -1.51 0.17
C TYR A 71 4.34 -0.40 -0.21
N ASN A 72 4.39 0.66 0.61
CA ASN A 72 5.22 1.83 0.34
C ASN A 72 6.72 1.56 0.44
N ASN A 73 7.13 0.54 1.18
CA ASN A 73 8.54 0.17 1.36
C ASN A 73 9.00 -1.03 0.53
N ASN A 74 8.12 -1.64 -0.26
CA ASN A 74 8.51 -2.70 -1.18
C ASN A 74 9.04 -2.16 -2.50
N TYR A 75 10.07 -2.84 -3.02
CA TYR A 75 10.61 -2.54 -4.34
C TYR A 75 9.54 -2.72 -5.42
N GLN A 76 9.37 -1.72 -6.25
CA GLN A 76 8.51 -1.76 -7.43
C GLN A 76 9.35 -1.71 -8.70
N ALA A 77 9.19 -2.70 -9.56
CA ALA A 77 9.99 -2.84 -10.77
C ALA A 77 9.82 -1.65 -11.73
N SER A 78 8.64 -1.05 -11.78
CA SER A 78 8.34 0.13 -12.60
C SER A 78 9.09 1.38 -12.13
N LEU A 79 9.29 1.53 -10.82
CA LEU A 79 10.00 2.66 -10.21
C LEU A 79 11.49 2.37 -10.03
N LYS A 80 11.92 1.09 -10.10
CA LYS A 80 13.26 0.60 -9.75
C LYS A 80 13.70 0.94 -8.32
N MET A 81 12.76 1.29 -7.47
CA MET A 81 12.94 1.61 -6.06
C MET A 81 11.61 1.44 -5.32
N SER A 82 11.59 1.64 -4.00
CA SER A 82 10.33 1.66 -3.25
C SER A 82 9.58 2.99 -3.46
N PRO A 83 8.23 3.00 -3.38
CA PRO A 83 7.46 4.25 -3.44
C PRO A 83 7.89 5.28 -2.39
N PHE A 84 8.22 4.83 -1.19
CA PHE A 84 8.73 5.70 -0.13
C PHE A 84 10.06 6.35 -0.52
N GLU A 85 10.99 5.57 -1.08
CA GLU A 85 12.28 6.08 -1.53
C GLU A 85 12.12 7.08 -2.68
N ALA A 86 11.20 6.80 -3.61
CA ALA A 86 10.90 7.72 -4.72
C ALA A 86 10.34 9.06 -4.23
N LEU A 87 9.51 9.04 -3.18
CA LEU A 87 8.86 10.25 -2.65
C LEU A 87 9.81 11.07 -1.75
N TYR A 88 10.56 10.40 -0.88
CA TYR A 88 11.35 11.06 0.17
C TYR A 88 12.86 11.07 -0.09
N GLY A 89 13.34 10.46 -1.18
CA GLY A 89 14.76 10.39 -1.55
C GLY A 89 15.62 9.53 -0.60
N ARG A 90 15.01 8.77 0.30
CA ARG A 90 15.71 7.93 1.28
C ARG A 90 14.94 6.65 1.56
N LYS A 91 15.66 5.59 1.92
CA LYS A 91 15.02 4.35 2.37
C LYS A 91 14.37 4.55 3.73
N CYS A 92 13.14 4.01 3.89
CA CYS A 92 12.51 3.98 5.19
C CYS A 92 13.20 2.97 6.11
N ARG A 93 13.37 3.33 7.37
CA ARG A 93 13.76 2.36 8.39
C ARG A 93 12.59 1.43 8.67
N THR A 94 12.80 0.15 8.48
CA THR A 94 11.79 -0.84 8.82
C THR A 94 11.89 -1.21 10.31
N PRO A 95 10.84 -1.72 10.94
CA PRO A 95 10.88 -2.19 12.32
C PRO A 95 12.03 -3.16 12.60
N LEU A 96 12.44 -3.94 11.59
CA LEU A 96 13.57 -4.88 11.67
C LEU A 96 14.92 -4.23 12.02
N TYR A 97 15.04 -2.92 11.82
CA TYR A 97 16.27 -2.16 12.06
C TYR A 97 16.16 -1.14 13.20
N TRP A 98 15.02 -1.07 13.89
CA TRP A 98 14.84 -0.16 15.01
C TRP A 98 15.74 -0.51 16.21
N ASP A 99 16.10 -1.77 16.31
CA ASP A 99 17.01 -2.28 17.35
C ASP A 99 18.41 -1.62 17.33
N GLN A 100 18.85 -1.21 16.13
CA GLN A 100 20.17 -0.61 15.93
C GLN A 100 20.26 0.85 16.39
N THR A 101 19.15 1.49 16.69
CA THR A 101 19.06 2.94 16.97
C THR A 101 18.59 3.27 18.39
N GLY A 102 18.38 2.28 19.26
CA GLY A 102 17.88 2.50 20.62
C GLY A 102 16.38 2.85 20.73
N GLU A 103 15.65 2.80 19.63
CA GLU A 103 14.21 3.10 19.61
C GLU A 103 13.37 2.06 20.38
N ARG A 104 13.95 0.89 20.63
CA ARG A 104 13.38 -0.17 21.47
C ARG A 104 13.01 0.29 22.90
N GLN A 105 13.74 1.27 23.40
CA GLN A 105 13.47 1.84 24.71
C GLN A 105 12.22 2.74 24.74
N LEU A 106 11.82 3.29 23.57
CA LEU A 106 10.69 4.21 23.44
C LEU A 106 9.34 3.48 23.28
N PHE A 107 9.33 2.35 22.59
CA PHE A 107 8.08 1.67 22.20
C PHE A 107 7.81 0.36 22.96
N GLY A 108 8.75 -0.14 23.71
CA GLY A 108 8.68 -1.45 24.36
C GLY A 108 8.93 -2.62 23.40
N PRO A 109 9.58 -3.69 23.87
CA PRO A 109 9.99 -4.82 23.03
C PRO A 109 8.81 -5.58 22.42
N GLU A 110 7.69 -5.68 23.11
CA GLU A 110 6.51 -6.45 22.67
C GLU A 110 5.85 -5.81 21.44
N ILE A 111 5.67 -4.50 21.42
CA ILE A 111 5.04 -3.78 20.29
C ILE A 111 5.94 -3.85 19.05
N ILE A 112 7.24 -3.77 19.25
CA ILE A 112 8.20 -3.86 18.14
C ILE A 112 8.19 -5.26 17.55
N GLN A 113 8.18 -6.30 18.37
CA GLN A 113 8.15 -7.68 17.92
C GLN A 113 6.86 -7.99 17.14
N GLU A 114 5.71 -7.56 17.63
CA GLU A 114 4.44 -7.70 16.91
C GLU A 114 4.47 -7.00 15.53
N ALA A 115 5.00 -5.78 15.48
CA ALA A 115 5.14 -5.03 14.24
C ALA A 115 6.11 -5.71 13.25
N GLU A 116 7.23 -6.26 13.73
CA GLU A 116 8.19 -7.02 12.92
C GLU A 116 7.56 -8.25 12.29
N GLU A 117 6.84 -9.04 13.07
CA GLU A 117 6.16 -10.27 12.61
C GLU A 117 5.11 -9.94 11.53
N GLN A 118 4.32 -8.89 11.74
CA GLN A 118 3.31 -8.47 10.78
C GLN A 118 3.95 -7.97 9.48
N VAL A 119 5.00 -7.17 9.55
CA VAL A 119 5.72 -6.66 8.37
C VAL A 119 6.36 -7.80 7.59
N GLN A 120 6.98 -8.77 8.26
CA GLN A 120 7.56 -9.95 7.61
C GLN A 120 6.50 -10.76 6.86
N GLN A 121 5.37 -11.00 7.49
CA GLN A 121 4.26 -11.73 6.88
C GLN A 121 3.73 -11.05 5.63
N ILE A 122 3.52 -9.73 5.70
CA ILE A 122 3.05 -8.96 4.57
C ILE A 122 4.06 -8.99 3.41
N ARG A 123 5.36 -8.91 3.71
CA ARG A 123 6.42 -9.06 2.68
C ARG A 123 6.40 -10.42 1.99
N GLU A 124 6.21 -11.50 2.72
CA GLU A 124 6.12 -12.84 2.13
C GLU A 124 4.90 -12.97 1.23
N ASN A 125 3.76 -12.45 1.67
CA ASN A 125 2.53 -12.44 0.90
C ASN A 125 2.68 -11.63 -0.40
N LEU A 126 3.31 -10.46 -0.33
CA LEU A 126 3.61 -9.65 -1.52
C LEU A 126 4.54 -10.36 -2.51
N ARG A 127 5.62 -11.00 -2.01
CA ARG A 127 6.52 -11.78 -2.86
C ARG A 127 5.80 -12.92 -3.56
N THR A 128 4.93 -13.62 -2.83
CA THR A 128 4.12 -14.70 -3.38
C THR A 128 3.15 -14.20 -4.45
N ALA A 129 2.47 -13.08 -4.20
CA ALA A 129 1.56 -12.45 -5.15
C ALA A 129 2.30 -11.99 -6.42
N GLN A 130 3.47 -11.35 -6.27
CA GLN A 130 4.31 -10.92 -7.39
C GLN A 130 4.83 -12.11 -8.21
N SER A 131 5.24 -13.20 -7.56
CA SER A 131 5.69 -14.43 -8.24
C SER A 131 4.56 -15.07 -9.06
N ARG A 132 3.36 -15.16 -8.50
CA ARG A 132 2.18 -15.66 -9.22
C ARG A 132 1.86 -14.80 -10.44
N GLN A 133 1.89 -13.49 -10.27
CA GLN A 133 1.65 -12.55 -11.36
C GLN A 133 2.65 -12.69 -12.51
N LYS A 134 3.92 -12.88 -12.17
CA LYS A 134 4.97 -13.12 -13.15
C LYS A 134 4.73 -14.42 -13.91
N SER A 135 4.36 -15.49 -13.23
CA SER A 135 4.08 -16.79 -13.88
C SER A 135 2.88 -16.74 -14.84
N TYR A 136 1.89 -15.88 -14.59
CA TYR A 136 0.77 -15.67 -15.51
C TYR A 136 1.11 -14.76 -16.70
N ALA A 137 2.09 -13.88 -16.54
CA ALA A 137 2.51 -12.98 -17.62
C ALA A 137 3.53 -13.63 -18.58
N ASP A 138 4.22 -14.66 -18.13
CA ASP A 138 5.23 -15.39 -18.89
C ASP A 138 4.63 -16.61 -19.66
N THR A 139 3.30 -16.84 -19.57
CA THR A 139 2.55 -17.86 -20.30
C THR A 139 1.79 -17.24 -21.45
#